data_eeaa9b7b8d3b0b4b0161829241a0962b
#
_entry.id   eeaa9b7b8d3b0b4b0161829241a0962b
#
_cell.length_a   1.000
_cell.length_b   1.000
_cell.length_c   1.000
_cell.angle_alpha   90.00
_cell.angle_beta   90.00
_cell.angle_gamma   90.00
#
_symmetry.space_group_name_H-M   'P 1'
#
loop_
_entity.id
_entity.type
_entity.pdbx_description
1 polymer ?
#
loop_
_entity_poly.entity_id
_entity_poly.type
_entity_poly.pdbx_seq_one_letter_code
_entity_poly.pdbx_strand_id
1 'polypeptide(L)'
;MNSPAVAPTAAPPQHRTRVPVSWLVVIVLVVAGSAVGVTVAYYTYNSPAASGTCTSNPSSGNFSITDDLGRCVTAPYNPARVAVLSPSIMDPVYRLGLRSHVVAVDCYADAFGGLTEDYSSDQIQLWNLTQSMCVQVGPTFSLEDLANATPQLVLASTIISLTAVDDIETTLGIPVVMLQPATVSGILTDVTLIGEIFGISSAASALNAQLTAELANASATRVNDPTTPSVLVTYDVDSNGYWTFGAGTFGTSLINLSGAASISGSDSNPYPELPAETVLAANPAFVVYGTGFGLNESYYAGGPDWSSIPAVESGHAVGLDSNYLTEPDPTMILVGLPVLLTVFHP
;
A
#
# COMPACT_ATOMS: atom_id res chain seq x y z
N MET A 1 -49.83 -57.33 -16.40
CA MET A 1 -49.32 -56.99 -15.08
C MET A 1 -48.29 -55.91 -15.24
N ASN A 2 -48.72 -54.64 -15.07
CA ASN A 2 -47.85 -53.48 -15.22
C ASN A 2 -47.30 -53.06 -13.83
N SER A 3 -45.98 -53.10 -13.65
CA SER A 3 -45.33 -52.50 -12.49
C SER A 3 -45.27 -50.98 -12.65
N PRO A 4 -45.59 -50.19 -11.61
CA PRO A 4 -45.49 -48.73 -11.67
C PRO A 4 -44.05 -48.28 -11.53
N ALA A 5 -43.67 -47.28 -12.32
CA ALA A 5 -42.39 -46.56 -12.28
C ALA A 5 -42.25 -45.77 -10.95
N VAL A 6 -41.10 -45.93 -10.30
CA VAL A 6 -40.71 -45.18 -9.12
C VAL A 6 -40.21 -43.79 -9.57
N ALA A 7 -40.80 -42.72 -9.09
CA ALA A 7 -40.34 -41.34 -9.30
C ALA A 7 -39.04 -41.07 -8.56
N PRO A 8 -38.13 -40.28 -9.10
CA PRO A 8 -36.88 -39.92 -8.42
C PRO A 8 -37.17 -38.97 -7.24
N THR A 9 -36.61 -39.32 -6.10
CA THR A 9 -36.66 -38.55 -4.85
C THR A 9 -35.85 -37.25 -5.02
N ALA A 10 -36.51 -36.14 -4.72
CA ALA A 10 -35.88 -34.83 -4.73
C ALA A 10 -34.77 -34.74 -3.66
N ALA A 11 -33.61 -34.23 -4.06
CA ALA A 11 -32.51 -33.94 -3.14
C ALA A 11 -32.89 -32.89 -2.11
N PRO A 12 -32.40 -32.97 -0.85
CA PRO A 12 -32.70 -32.01 0.18
C PRO A 12 -32.06 -30.63 -0.14
N PRO A 13 -32.70 -29.54 0.32
CA PRO A 13 -32.16 -28.19 0.04
C PRO A 13 -30.82 -27.98 0.75
N GLN A 14 -29.81 -27.61 -0.02
CA GLN A 14 -28.52 -27.22 0.52
C GLN A 14 -28.68 -25.90 1.29
N HIS A 15 -28.47 -25.95 2.59
CA HIS A 15 -28.30 -24.76 3.42
C HIS A 15 -27.04 -24.02 2.95
N ARG A 16 -27.24 -22.91 2.25
CA ARG A 16 -26.16 -21.93 2.02
C ARG A 16 -25.84 -21.24 3.34
N THR A 17 -24.78 -21.67 3.98
CA THR A 17 -24.13 -20.90 5.05
C THR A 17 -23.63 -19.59 4.45
N ARG A 18 -24.21 -18.48 4.87
CA ARG A 18 -23.69 -17.15 4.54
C ARG A 18 -22.37 -16.98 5.28
N VAL A 19 -21.26 -16.98 4.54
CA VAL A 19 -19.94 -16.58 5.04
C VAL A 19 -19.95 -15.07 5.25
N PRO A 20 -19.42 -14.54 6.37
CA PRO A 20 -19.36 -13.10 6.60
C PRO A 20 -18.49 -12.44 5.52
N VAL A 21 -19.05 -11.42 4.91
CA VAL A 21 -18.37 -10.59 3.90
C VAL A 21 -17.32 -9.76 4.64
N SER A 22 -16.04 -10.06 4.44
CA SER A 22 -14.96 -9.18 4.85
C SER A 22 -14.88 -8.03 3.85
N TRP A 23 -15.14 -6.82 4.31
CA TRP A 23 -15.03 -5.61 3.51
C TRP A 23 -13.56 -5.20 3.48
N LEU A 24 -12.91 -5.36 2.35
CA LEU A 24 -11.61 -4.73 2.09
C LEU A 24 -11.90 -3.40 1.37
N VAL A 25 -11.65 -2.29 2.03
CA VAL A 25 -11.69 -0.96 1.42
C VAL A 25 -10.28 -0.65 0.95
N VAL A 26 -10.09 -0.52 -0.35
CA VAL A 26 -8.81 -0.16 -0.92
C VAL A 26 -8.92 1.26 -1.45
N ILE A 27 -8.00 2.11 -1.05
CA ILE A 27 -7.93 3.51 -1.49
C ILE A 27 -6.62 3.70 -2.25
N VAL A 28 -6.76 4.18 -3.47
CA VAL A 28 -5.65 4.69 -4.26
C VAL A 28 -5.52 6.17 -3.94
N LEU A 29 -4.44 6.57 -3.28
CA LEU A 29 -4.09 7.96 -3.07
C LEU A 29 -3.41 8.49 -4.32
N VAL A 30 -4.08 9.42 -4.99
CA VAL A 30 -3.47 10.25 -6.02
C VAL A 30 -3.19 11.60 -5.39
N VAL A 31 -1.94 11.88 -5.10
CA VAL A 31 -1.51 13.22 -4.68
C VAL A 31 -1.32 14.04 -5.94
N ALA A 32 -2.37 14.69 -6.41
CA ALA A 32 -2.28 15.67 -7.48
C ALA A 32 -2.29 17.08 -6.87
N GLY A 33 -1.14 17.69 -6.79
CA GLY A 33 -1.04 19.12 -6.47
C GLY A 33 -1.58 19.97 -7.61
N SER A 34 -2.86 20.22 -7.63
CA SER A 34 -3.53 21.38 -8.23
C SER A 34 -5.05 21.19 -8.26
N ALA A 35 -5.80 22.26 -8.10
CA ALA A 35 -7.23 22.50 -8.00
C ALA A 35 -8.17 21.72 -8.96
N VAL A 36 -8.11 20.39 -9.00
CA VAL A 36 -9.09 19.53 -9.65
C VAL A 36 -9.56 18.54 -8.62
N GLY A 37 -10.87 18.51 -8.36
CA GLY A 37 -11.48 17.69 -7.33
C GLY A 37 -11.08 16.22 -7.47
N VAL A 38 -10.47 15.67 -6.44
CA VAL A 38 -10.12 14.25 -6.35
C VAL A 38 -11.41 13.45 -6.21
N THR A 39 -11.75 12.67 -7.23
CA THR A 39 -12.81 11.67 -7.12
C THR A 39 -12.22 10.41 -6.52
N VAL A 40 -12.40 10.19 -5.23
CA VAL A 40 -12.00 8.94 -4.58
C VAL A 40 -12.99 7.85 -5.02
N ALA A 41 -12.55 6.92 -5.86
CA ALA A 41 -13.32 5.75 -6.23
C ALA A 41 -13.11 4.65 -5.19
N TYR A 42 -14.15 4.35 -4.41
CA TYR A 42 -14.15 3.20 -3.51
C TYR A 42 -14.52 1.94 -4.29
N TYR A 43 -13.61 1.01 -4.39
CA TYR A 43 -13.90 -0.32 -4.91
C TYR A 43 -14.09 -1.31 -3.77
N THR A 44 -15.28 -1.87 -3.64
CA THR A 44 -15.53 -3.00 -2.75
C THR A 44 -15.35 -4.29 -3.55
N TYR A 45 -14.35 -5.08 -3.21
CA TYR A 45 -14.12 -6.37 -3.83
C TYR A 45 -14.75 -7.48 -3.00
N ASN A 46 -15.72 -8.16 -3.59
CA ASN A 46 -16.18 -9.46 -3.09
C ASN A 46 -15.29 -10.54 -3.70
N SER A 47 -14.21 -10.91 -3.03
CA SER A 47 -13.47 -12.12 -3.41
C SER A 47 -14.45 -13.28 -3.48
N PRO A 48 -14.58 -13.99 -4.61
CA PRO A 48 -15.09 -15.33 -4.56
C PRO A 48 -14.14 -16.10 -3.64
N ALA A 49 -14.65 -16.65 -2.54
CA ALA A 49 -13.87 -17.47 -1.64
C ALA A 49 -13.23 -18.60 -2.48
N ALA A 50 -11.97 -18.44 -2.82
CA ALA A 50 -11.18 -19.50 -3.43
C ALA A 50 -11.02 -20.56 -2.33
N SER A 51 -11.91 -21.55 -2.30
CA SER A 51 -11.85 -22.71 -1.41
C SER A 51 -10.83 -23.74 -1.92
N GLY A 52 -9.68 -23.30 -2.37
CA GLY A 52 -8.57 -24.12 -2.75
C GLY A 52 -7.34 -23.74 -1.95
N THR A 53 -6.81 -24.64 -1.12
CA THR A 53 -5.45 -24.52 -0.63
C THR A 53 -4.54 -24.53 -1.84
N CYS A 54 -3.88 -23.39 -2.12
CA CYS A 54 -2.78 -23.34 -3.06
C CYS A 54 -1.68 -24.28 -2.53
N THR A 55 -1.57 -25.47 -3.09
CA THR A 55 -0.49 -26.37 -2.75
C THR A 55 0.75 -25.94 -3.52
N SER A 56 1.66 -25.25 -2.84
CA SER A 56 2.98 -24.94 -3.35
C SER A 56 3.79 -26.25 -3.48
N ASN A 57 4.06 -26.66 -4.68
CA ASN A 57 5.13 -27.62 -4.94
C ASN A 57 6.09 -26.97 -5.94
N PRO A 58 7.23 -26.42 -5.49
CA PRO A 58 8.22 -25.82 -6.37
C PRO A 58 8.97 -26.90 -7.13
N SER A 59 8.30 -27.55 -8.06
CA SER A 59 8.94 -28.49 -8.97
C SER A 59 8.67 -28.08 -10.40
N SER A 60 9.75 -27.75 -11.11
CA SER A 60 9.81 -27.49 -12.55
C SER A 60 9.09 -26.24 -13.08
N GLY A 61 9.63 -25.08 -12.80
CA GLY A 61 9.34 -23.86 -13.62
C GLY A 61 8.21 -22.98 -13.13
N ASN A 62 7.14 -23.51 -12.54
CA ASN A 62 6.01 -22.74 -12.00
C ASN A 62 5.61 -23.28 -10.63
N PHE A 63 5.07 -22.41 -9.76
CA PHE A 63 4.49 -22.81 -8.48
C PHE A 63 3.24 -21.99 -8.17
N SER A 64 2.37 -22.51 -7.32
CA SER A 64 1.13 -21.84 -6.95
C SER A 64 1.29 -21.13 -5.62
N ILE A 65 0.88 -19.87 -5.57
CA ILE A 65 0.91 -19.01 -4.39
C ILE A 65 -0.48 -18.43 -4.12
N THR A 66 -0.75 -18.10 -2.88
CA THR A 66 -1.92 -17.32 -2.52
C THR A 66 -1.49 -15.86 -2.36
N ASP A 67 -2.08 -14.97 -3.15
CA ASP A 67 -1.83 -13.53 -3.07
C ASP A 67 -2.68 -12.86 -1.97
N ASP A 68 -2.47 -11.56 -1.74
CA ASP A 68 -3.16 -10.82 -0.69
C ASP A 68 -4.67 -10.67 -0.91
N LEU A 69 -5.15 -10.86 -2.13
CA LEU A 69 -6.57 -10.93 -2.42
C LEU A 69 -7.16 -12.34 -2.24
N GLY A 70 -6.36 -13.31 -1.76
CA GLY A 70 -6.76 -14.69 -1.56
C GLY A 70 -6.90 -15.48 -2.85
N ARG A 71 -6.36 -14.99 -3.98
CA ARG A 71 -6.38 -15.68 -5.26
C ARG A 71 -5.24 -16.69 -5.31
N CYS A 72 -5.50 -17.86 -5.90
CA CYS A 72 -4.45 -18.83 -6.19
C CYS A 72 -3.86 -18.51 -7.57
N VAL A 73 -2.61 -18.08 -7.59
CA VAL A 73 -1.88 -17.66 -8.79
C VAL A 73 -0.77 -18.67 -9.08
N THR A 74 -0.70 -19.13 -10.33
CA THR A 74 0.41 -19.95 -10.80
C THR A 74 1.47 -19.05 -11.40
N ALA A 75 2.53 -18.79 -10.66
CA ALA A 75 3.62 -17.89 -11.04
C ALA A 75 4.86 -18.67 -11.52
N PRO A 76 5.67 -18.10 -12.43
CA PRO A 76 6.98 -18.66 -12.75
C PRO A 76 7.92 -18.56 -11.55
N TYR A 77 8.75 -19.59 -11.34
CA TYR A 77 9.80 -19.55 -10.33
C TYR A 77 11.02 -18.81 -10.87
N ASN A 78 11.55 -17.87 -10.10
CA ASN A 78 12.69 -17.02 -10.43
C ASN A 78 12.56 -16.37 -11.83
N PRO A 79 11.50 -15.56 -12.06
CA PRO A 79 11.29 -14.91 -13.34
C PRO A 79 12.42 -13.93 -13.65
N ALA A 80 12.96 -13.98 -14.86
CA ALA A 80 14.04 -13.07 -15.28
C ALA A 80 13.54 -11.66 -15.58
N ARG A 81 12.22 -11.50 -15.84
CA ARG A 81 11.59 -10.25 -16.25
C ARG A 81 10.27 -10.06 -15.51
N VAL A 82 10.19 -9.02 -14.71
CA VAL A 82 8.97 -8.69 -13.96
C VAL A 82 8.56 -7.24 -14.21
N ALA A 83 7.26 -7.00 -14.26
CA ALA A 83 6.68 -5.68 -14.09
C ALA A 83 6.31 -5.50 -12.61
N VAL A 84 6.67 -4.36 -12.03
CA VAL A 84 6.34 -3.97 -10.67
C VAL A 84 5.47 -2.73 -10.74
N LEU A 85 4.17 -2.91 -10.52
CA LEU A 85 3.16 -1.87 -10.72
C LEU A 85 2.65 -1.36 -9.36
N SER A 86 3.57 -0.88 -8.54
CA SER A 86 3.33 -0.10 -7.32
C SER A 86 4.67 0.32 -6.69
N PRO A 87 4.81 1.57 -6.21
CA PRO A 87 6.00 2.01 -5.47
C PRO A 87 6.25 1.19 -4.21
N SER A 88 5.20 0.82 -3.47
CA SER A 88 5.29 0.00 -2.25
C SER A 88 5.87 -1.41 -2.49
N ILE A 89 5.69 -1.95 -3.70
CA ILE A 89 6.27 -3.25 -4.08
C ILE A 89 7.71 -3.06 -4.60
N MET A 90 7.99 -1.92 -5.19
CA MET A 90 9.33 -1.65 -5.72
C MET A 90 10.40 -1.60 -4.62
N ASP A 91 10.07 -1.06 -3.44
CA ASP A 91 10.99 -1.00 -2.30
C ASP A 91 11.49 -2.39 -1.84
N PRO A 92 10.62 -3.36 -1.48
CA PRO A 92 11.09 -4.70 -1.12
C PRO A 92 11.79 -5.42 -2.27
N VAL A 93 11.36 -5.24 -3.53
CA VAL A 93 12.05 -5.80 -4.71
C VAL A 93 13.48 -5.24 -4.81
N TYR A 94 13.67 -3.93 -4.61
CA TYR A 94 14.99 -3.32 -4.60
C TYR A 94 15.85 -3.81 -3.44
N ARG A 95 15.32 -3.82 -2.20
CA ARG A 95 16.05 -4.26 -1.00
C ARG A 95 16.48 -5.71 -1.06
N LEU A 96 15.73 -6.55 -1.75
CA LEU A 96 16.06 -7.94 -2.00
C LEU A 96 17.07 -8.13 -3.16
N GLY A 97 17.56 -7.05 -3.77
CA GLY A 97 18.57 -7.09 -4.85
C GLY A 97 18.00 -7.50 -6.22
N LEU A 98 16.69 -7.43 -6.40
CA LEU A 98 15.99 -7.91 -7.59
C LEU A 98 15.82 -6.84 -8.68
N ARG A 99 16.42 -5.67 -8.52
CA ARG A 99 16.26 -4.55 -9.48
C ARG A 99 16.54 -4.94 -10.94
N SER A 100 17.52 -5.82 -11.16
CA SER A 100 17.88 -6.27 -12.52
C SER A 100 16.79 -7.11 -13.21
N HIS A 101 15.83 -7.63 -12.46
CA HIS A 101 14.69 -8.36 -12.98
C HIS A 101 13.55 -7.42 -13.43
N VAL A 102 13.53 -6.17 -12.94
CA VAL A 102 12.44 -5.21 -13.20
C VAL A 102 12.58 -4.61 -14.59
N VAL A 103 11.59 -4.84 -15.43
CA VAL A 103 11.54 -4.36 -16.82
C VAL A 103 10.47 -3.29 -17.05
N ALA A 104 9.51 -3.17 -16.14
CA ALA A 104 8.47 -2.15 -16.18
C ALA A 104 8.04 -1.76 -14.76
N VAL A 105 7.65 -0.51 -14.60
CA VAL A 105 7.10 0.07 -13.37
C VAL A 105 5.84 0.86 -13.72
N ASP A 106 5.00 1.10 -12.73
CA ASP A 106 3.84 1.97 -12.86
C ASP A 106 4.25 3.42 -13.13
N CYS A 107 3.41 4.10 -13.89
CA CYS A 107 3.45 5.54 -14.05
C CYS A 107 2.02 6.03 -14.15
N TYR A 108 1.62 6.87 -13.23
CA TYR A 108 0.31 7.49 -13.30
C TYR A 108 0.30 8.50 -14.45
N ALA A 109 -0.47 8.22 -15.48
CA ALA A 109 -0.54 9.09 -16.63
C ALA A 109 -1.71 10.04 -16.46
N ASP A 110 -1.45 11.15 -15.89
CA ASP A 110 -2.20 12.34 -16.17
C ASP A 110 -1.29 13.43 -16.76
N ALA A 111 -1.73 14.68 -16.83
CA ALA A 111 -1.13 15.73 -17.65
C ALA A 111 0.31 16.14 -17.28
N PHE A 112 0.97 15.54 -16.28
CA PHE A 112 2.16 16.11 -15.64
C PHE A 112 3.47 15.32 -15.77
N GLY A 113 3.49 14.04 -16.08
CA GLY A 113 4.81 13.59 -16.41
C GLY A 113 5.34 12.21 -16.05
N GLY A 114 4.54 11.22 -15.85
CA GLY A 114 5.07 9.86 -15.81
C GLY A 114 5.76 9.50 -14.48
N LEU A 115 7.00 9.04 -14.51
CA LEU A 115 7.73 8.53 -13.33
C LEU A 115 7.77 9.48 -12.13
N THR A 116 7.78 10.79 -12.34
CA THR A 116 7.95 11.76 -11.25
C THR A 116 6.68 11.99 -10.43
N GLU A 117 5.58 11.40 -10.81
CA GLU A 117 4.34 11.45 -10.03
C GLU A 117 4.27 10.32 -9.00
N ASP A 118 4.77 9.14 -9.37
CA ASP A 118 4.72 7.96 -8.50
C ASP A 118 6.02 7.74 -7.73
N TYR A 119 7.14 8.31 -8.23
CA TYR A 119 8.46 8.12 -7.63
C TYR A 119 9.16 9.44 -7.37
N SER A 120 9.68 9.61 -6.18
CA SER A 120 10.54 10.76 -5.86
C SER A 120 11.83 10.73 -6.70
N SER A 121 12.46 11.90 -6.85
CA SER A 121 13.75 11.98 -7.55
C SER A 121 14.81 11.04 -6.98
N ASP A 122 14.81 10.87 -5.66
CA ASP A 122 15.73 9.99 -4.96
C ASP A 122 15.44 8.51 -5.25
N GLN A 123 14.17 8.12 -5.29
CA GLN A 123 13.75 6.76 -5.68
C GLN A 123 14.11 6.46 -7.14
N ILE A 124 13.84 7.40 -8.05
CA ILE A 124 14.19 7.27 -9.47
C ILE A 124 15.70 7.02 -9.62
N GLN A 125 16.52 7.81 -8.93
CA GLN A 125 17.97 7.65 -8.96
C GLN A 125 18.42 6.35 -8.28
N LEU A 126 17.95 6.09 -7.06
CA LEU A 126 18.33 4.93 -6.25
C LEU A 126 17.98 3.63 -6.96
N TRP A 127 16.78 3.56 -7.53
CA TRP A 127 16.28 2.37 -8.20
C TRP A 127 16.62 2.33 -9.68
N ASN A 128 17.33 3.35 -10.19
CA ASN A 128 17.73 3.47 -11.59
C ASN A 128 16.53 3.28 -12.54
N LEU A 129 15.43 3.99 -12.26
CA LEU A 129 14.23 3.96 -13.08
C LEU A 129 14.41 4.88 -14.30
N THR A 130 13.76 4.52 -15.39
CA THR A 130 13.76 5.31 -16.62
C THR A 130 12.36 5.42 -17.19
N GLN A 131 12.06 6.53 -17.87
CA GLN A 131 10.76 6.74 -18.51
C GLN A 131 10.37 5.62 -19.48
N SER A 132 11.32 4.94 -20.08
CA SER A 132 11.05 3.79 -20.97
C SER A 132 10.56 2.54 -20.24
N MET A 133 10.59 2.53 -18.92
CA MET A 133 10.01 1.45 -18.10
C MET A 133 8.57 1.72 -17.70
N CYS A 134 8.06 2.92 -17.96
CA CYS A 134 6.71 3.30 -17.59
C CYS A 134 5.66 2.43 -18.27
N VAL A 135 4.75 1.89 -17.46
CA VAL A 135 3.46 1.36 -17.89
C VAL A 135 2.40 2.29 -17.32
N GLN A 136 1.58 2.84 -18.18
CA GLN A 136 0.50 3.73 -17.74
C GLN A 136 -0.48 2.97 -16.87
N VAL A 137 -0.65 3.43 -15.63
CA VAL A 137 -1.69 3.04 -14.69
C VAL A 137 -2.60 4.25 -14.40
N GLY A 138 -3.74 4.05 -13.81
CA GLY A 138 -4.68 5.14 -13.53
C GLY A 138 -6.00 4.98 -14.29
N PRO A 139 -6.65 6.07 -14.76
CA PRO A 139 -7.96 5.95 -15.41
C PRO A 139 -7.96 5.05 -16.65
N THR A 140 -6.82 4.94 -17.31
CA THR A 140 -6.61 4.04 -18.46
C THR A 140 -5.32 3.27 -18.26
N PHE A 141 -5.42 1.94 -18.16
CA PHE A 141 -4.28 1.05 -18.10
C PHE A 141 -3.77 0.73 -19.52
N SER A 142 -2.44 0.80 -19.73
CA SER A 142 -1.84 0.49 -21.04
C SER A 142 -1.36 -0.95 -21.12
N LEU A 143 -2.21 -1.83 -21.67
CA LEU A 143 -1.81 -3.21 -22.01
C LEU A 143 -0.69 -3.26 -23.04
N GLU A 144 -0.61 -2.27 -23.96
CA GLU A 144 0.41 -2.21 -25.00
C GLU A 144 1.80 -1.97 -24.40
N ASP A 145 1.92 -1.02 -23.46
CA ASP A 145 3.19 -0.74 -22.80
C ASP A 145 3.67 -1.94 -21.99
N LEU A 146 2.76 -2.60 -21.28
CA LEU A 146 3.06 -3.83 -20.55
C LEU A 146 3.49 -4.96 -21.50
N ALA A 147 2.79 -5.15 -22.61
CA ALA A 147 3.14 -6.17 -23.60
C ALA A 147 4.52 -5.90 -24.24
N ASN A 148 4.83 -4.64 -24.52
CA ASN A 148 6.14 -4.23 -25.06
C ASN A 148 7.29 -4.49 -24.08
N ALA A 149 7.04 -4.36 -22.77
CA ALA A 149 8.01 -4.69 -21.74
C ALA A 149 8.25 -6.21 -21.61
N THR A 150 7.39 -7.05 -22.15
CA THR A 150 7.49 -8.53 -22.15
C THR A 150 7.82 -9.14 -20.78
N PRO A 151 7.09 -8.83 -19.72
CA PRO A 151 7.32 -9.44 -18.41
C PRO A 151 6.81 -10.88 -18.40
N GLN A 152 7.39 -11.70 -17.52
CA GLN A 152 6.95 -13.07 -17.24
C GLN A 152 5.98 -13.13 -16.05
N LEU A 153 5.98 -12.09 -15.24
CA LEU A 153 5.16 -11.93 -14.04
C LEU A 153 4.90 -10.44 -13.83
N VAL A 154 3.71 -10.12 -13.34
CA VAL A 154 3.35 -8.81 -12.82
C VAL A 154 3.20 -8.91 -11.32
N LEU A 155 3.87 -8.04 -10.57
CA LEU A 155 3.64 -7.76 -9.17
C LEU A 155 2.87 -6.45 -9.10
N ALA A 156 1.68 -6.44 -8.55
CA ALA A 156 0.83 -5.25 -8.55
C ALA A 156 0.11 -5.07 -7.21
N SER A 157 -0.23 -3.82 -6.90
CA SER A 157 -1.18 -3.48 -5.86
C SER A 157 -2.52 -3.08 -6.48
N THR A 158 -3.47 -2.71 -5.66
CA THR A 158 -4.78 -2.23 -6.13
C THR A 158 -4.74 -0.82 -6.73
N ILE A 159 -3.57 -0.27 -6.98
CA ILE A 159 -3.40 0.91 -7.84
C ILE A 159 -3.88 0.62 -9.27
N ILE A 160 -3.79 -0.64 -9.71
CA ILE A 160 -4.42 -1.08 -10.95
C ILE A 160 -5.80 -1.69 -10.66
N SER A 161 -6.74 -1.49 -11.57
CA SER A 161 -8.08 -2.07 -11.43
C SER A 161 -8.08 -3.59 -11.60
N LEU A 162 -9.03 -4.29 -10.96
CA LEU A 162 -9.19 -5.73 -11.18
C LEU A 162 -9.55 -6.07 -12.63
N THR A 163 -10.21 -5.16 -13.35
CA THR A 163 -10.41 -5.31 -14.78
C THR A 163 -9.08 -5.33 -15.53
N ALA A 164 -8.13 -4.44 -15.17
CA ALA A 164 -6.80 -4.47 -15.76
C ALA A 164 -6.05 -5.76 -15.42
N VAL A 165 -6.21 -6.30 -14.22
CA VAL A 165 -5.66 -7.62 -13.84
C VAL A 165 -6.22 -8.71 -14.73
N ASP A 166 -7.56 -8.78 -14.88
CA ASP A 166 -8.22 -9.76 -15.76
C ASP A 166 -7.76 -9.63 -17.22
N ASP A 167 -7.60 -8.41 -17.72
CA ASP A 167 -7.13 -8.14 -19.07
C ASP A 167 -5.66 -8.58 -19.27
N ILE A 168 -4.79 -8.38 -18.28
CA ILE A 168 -3.40 -8.85 -18.31
C ILE A 168 -3.38 -10.40 -18.37
N GLU A 169 -4.13 -11.04 -17.49
CA GLU A 169 -4.13 -12.52 -17.39
C GLU A 169 -4.79 -13.17 -18.60
N THR A 170 -5.89 -12.62 -19.13
CA THR A 170 -6.64 -13.24 -20.24
C THR A 170 -6.10 -12.87 -21.61
N THR A 171 -5.66 -11.62 -21.83
CA THR A 171 -5.22 -11.12 -23.14
C THR A 171 -3.74 -11.37 -23.38
N LEU A 172 -2.90 -11.13 -22.35
CA LEU A 172 -1.45 -11.30 -22.45
C LEU A 172 -0.97 -12.66 -21.94
N GLY A 173 -1.79 -13.39 -21.16
CA GLY A 173 -1.41 -14.65 -20.56
C GLY A 173 -0.32 -14.52 -19.49
N ILE A 174 -0.15 -13.33 -18.92
CA ILE A 174 0.87 -13.03 -17.91
C ILE A 174 0.23 -13.14 -16.53
N PRO A 175 0.74 -13.97 -15.61
CA PRO A 175 0.20 -14.05 -14.26
C PRO A 175 0.44 -12.75 -13.49
N VAL A 176 -0.56 -12.37 -12.67
CA VAL A 176 -0.50 -11.18 -11.81
C VAL A 176 -0.61 -11.63 -10.36
N VAL A 177 0.38 -11.27 -9.54
CA VAL A 177 0.38 -11.45 -8.09
C VAL A 177 0.06 -10.12 -7.43
N MET A 178 -1.03 -10.08 -6.68
CA MET A 178 -1.45 -8.90 -5.94
C MET A 178 -0.80 -8.88 -4.55
N LEU A 179 -0.04 -7.83 -4.28
CA LEU A 179 0.61 -7.55 -3.02
C LEU A 179 -0.02 -6.27 -2.45
N GLN A 180 -0.86 -6.44 -1.45
CA GLN A 180 -1.63 -5.36 -0.84
C GLN A 180 -1.72 -5.62 0.66
N PRO A 181 -0.64 -5.40 1.41
CA PRO A 181 -0.63 -5.72 2.81
C PRO A 181 -1.65 -4.85 3.56
N ALA A 182 -2.53 -5.46 4.33
CA ALA A 182 -3.53 -4.75 5.14
C ALA A 182 -2.99 -4.32 6.51
N THR A 183 -1.83 -4.82 6.89
CA THR A 183 -1.20 -4.60 8.20
C THR A 183 0.31 -4.57 8.07
N VAL A 184 0.98 -4.06 9.10
CA VAL A 184 2.46 -4.09 9.17
C VAL A 184 2.99 -5.54 9.09
N SER A 185 2.30 -6.52 9.67
CA SER A 185 2.67 -7.93 9.50
C SER A 185 2.50 -8.43 8.07
N GLY A 186 1.58 -7.86 7.30
CA GLY A 186 1.41 -8.14 5.88
C GLY A 186 2.66 -7.77 5.07
N ILE A 187 3.32 -6.64 5.40
CA ILE A 187 4.59 -6.25 4.76
C ILE A 187 5.64 -7.36 4.88
N LEU A 188 5.76 -7.99 6.06
CA LEU A 188 6.69 -9.10 6.27
C LEU A 188 6.28 -10.35 5.46
N THR A 189 4.98 -10.56 5.29
CA THR A 189 4.43 -11.65 4.46
C THR A 189 4.78 -11.41 2.99
N ASP A 190 4.61 -10.20 2.48
CA ASP A 190 4.94 -9.85 1.09
C ASP A 190 6.44 -10.00 0.81
N VAL A 191 7.29 -9.55 1.73
CA VAL A 191 8.75 -9.78 1.64
C VAL A 191 9.05 -11.28 1.54
N THR A 192 8.37 -12.12 2.35
CA THR A 192 8.54 -13.57 2.30
C THR A 192 8.08 -14.12 0.95
N LEU A 193 6.90 -13.70 0.48
CA LEU A 193 6.33 -14.16 -0.79
C LEU A 193 7.22 -13.79 -1.99
N ILE A 194 7.73 -12.56 -2.04
CA ILE A 194 8.71 -12.14 -3.05
C ILE A 194 9.96 -13.05 -2.97
N GLY A 195 10.45 -13.31 -1.76
CA GLY A 195 11.60 -14.21 -1.55
C GLY A 195 11.35 -15.64 -2.06
N GLU A 196 10.14 -16.16 -1.92
CA GLU A 196 9.72 -17.47 -2.44
C GLU A 196 9.65 -17.46 -3.96
N ILE A 197 9.02 -16.44 -4.56
CA ILE A 197 8.91 -16.26 -6.02
C ILE A 197 10.30 -16.31 -6.68
N PHE A 198 11.26 -15.62 -6.11
CA PHE A 198 12.60 -15.49 -6.69
C PHE A 198 13.61 -16.52 -6.17
N GLY A 199 13.23 -17.43 -5.28
CA GLY A 199 14.12 -18.44 -4.74
C GLY A 199 15.22 -17.89 -3.82
N ILE A 200 14.97 -16.75 -3.18
CA ILE A 200 15.90 -16.04 -2.31
C ILE A 200 15.39 -15.93 -0.86
N SER A 201 14.72 -16.96 -0.38
CA SER A 201 14.08 -16.99 0.95
C SER A 201 15.02 -16.61 2.09
N SER A 202 16.33 -16.88 1.97
CA SER A 202 17.31 -16.45 2.98
C SER A 202 17.49 -14.93 3.03
N ALA A 203 17.49 -14.26 1.88
CA ALA A 203 17.55 -12.79 1.83
C ALA A 203 16.25 -12.17 2.35
N ALA A 204 15.11 -12.73 2.00
CA ALA A 204 13.81 -12.31 2.53
C ALA A 204 13.74 -12.47 4.07
N SER A 205 14.21 -13.60 4.59
CA SER A 205 14.30 -13.81 6.04
C SER A 205 15.22 -12.81 6.73
N ALA A 206 16.34 -12.45 6.10
CA ALA A 206 17.26 -11.44 6.64
C ALA A 206 16.62 -10.05 6.67
N LEU A 207 15.88 -9.65 5.62
CA LEU A 207 15.13 -8.39 5.59
C LEU A 207 14.02 -8.40 6.67
N ASN A 208 13.25 -9.47 6.78
CA ASN A 208 12.22 -9.62 7.80
C ASN A 208 12.78 -9.57 9.23
N ALA A 209 14.00 -10.08 9.45
CA ALA A 209 14.67 -9.95 10.74
C ALA A 209 15.01 -8.49 11.08
N GLN A 210 15.43 -7.68 10.09
CA GLN A 210 15.65 -6.24 10.28
C GLN A 210 14.35 -5.50 10.62
N LEU A 211 13.27 -5.77 9.86
CA LEU A 211 11.95 -5.19 10.12
C LEU A 211 11.45 -5.54 11.54
N THR A 212 11.59 -6.80 11.92
CA THR A 212 11.18 -7.27 13.26
C THR A 212 12.01 -6.63 14.36
N ALA A 213 13.31 -6.43 14.16
CA ALA A 213 14.18 -5.77 15.11
C ALA A 213 13.77 -4.31 15.32
N GLU A 214 13.41 -3.60 14.24
CA GLU A 214 12.96 -2.21 14.34
C GLU A 214 11.61 -2.08 15.05
N LEU A 215 10.66 -2.98 14.77
CA LEU A 215 9.39 -3.05 15.49
C LEU A 215 9.59 -3.35 16.99
N ALA A 216 10.57 -4.19 17.34
CA ALA A 216 10.93 -4.48 18.72
C ALA A 216 11.57 -3.25 19.41
N ASN A 217 12.43 -2.50 18.69
CA ASN A 217 13.02 -1.25 19.15
C ASN A 217 11.93 -0.21 19.45
N ALA A 218 10.97 -0.03 18.57
CA ALA A 218 9.83 0.85 18.78
C ALA A 218 9.02 0.46 20.02
N SER A 219 8.77 -0.83 20.20
CA SER A 219 8.09 -1.33 21.40
C SER A 219 8.87 -1.05 22.68
N ALA A 220 10.20 -1.23 22.67
CA ALA A 220 11.06 -0.95 23.81
C ALA A 220 11.11 0.54 24.16
N THR A 221 11.16 1.43 23.16
CA THR A 221 11.12 2.88 23.35
C THR A 221 9.84 3.29 24.08
N ARG A 222 8.69 2.79 23.63
CA ARG A 222 7.39 3.06 24.26
C ARG A 222 7.26 2.53 25.70
N VAL A 223 7.94 1.43 26.03
CA VAL A 223 7.98 0.92 27.41
C VAL A 223 8.81 1.85 28.31
N ASN A 224 9.89 2.41 27.79
CA ASN A 224 10.78 3.30 28.52
C ASN A 224 10.20 4.73 28.65
N ASP A 225 9.46 5.17 27.64
CA ASP A 225 8.70 6.42 27.66
C ASP A 225 7.24 6.15 27.30
N PRO A 226 6.36 5.95 28.30
CA PRO A 226 4.96 5.63 28.07
C PRO A 226 4.09 6.85 27.71
N THR A 227 4.67 8.01 27.46
CA THR A 227 3.92 9.19 26.98
C THR A 227 3.28 8.88 25.63
N THR A 228 2.09 9.40 25.43
CA THR A 228 1.35 9.22 24.16
C THR A 228 0.91 10.59 23.67
N PRO A 229 1.80 11.33 22.99
CA PRO A 229 1.46 12.65 22.49
C PRO A 229 0.36 12.56 21.42
N SER A 230 -0.55 13.55 21.42
CA SER A 230 -1.53 13.71 20.33
C SER A 230 -0.86 14.33 19.12
N VAL A 231 -1.21 13.86 17.93
CA VAL A 231 -0.59 14.33 16.69
C VAL A 231 -1.64 14.53 15.58
N LEU A 232 -1.52 15.65 14.85
CA LEU A 232 -2.09 15.78 13.51
C LEU A 232 -1.08 15.19 12.52
N VAL A 233 -1.50 14.21 11.74
CA VAL A 233 -0.73 13.73 10.58
C VAL A 233 -1.48 14.15 9.35
N THR A 234 -0.87 14.97 8.49
CA THR A 234 -1.52 15.45 7.27
C THR A 234 -0.65 15.16 6.05
N TYR A 235 -1.27 14.64 5.01
CA TYR A 235 -0.62 14.35 3.74
C TYR A 235 -1.03 15.31 2.62
N ASP A 236 -2.06 16.15 2.87
CA ASP A 236 -2.51 17.21 1.93
C ASP A 236 -3.31 18.26 2.70
N VAL A 237 -3.52 19.44 2.07
CA VAL A 237 -4.29 20.55 2.61
C VAL A 237 -4.98 21.29 1.47
N ASP A 238 -6.20 21.74 1.70
CA ASP A 238 -6.93 22.63 0.81
C ASP A 238 -7.61 23.77 1.59
N SER A 239 -8.53 24.51 0.94
CA SER A 239 -9.24 25.62 1.56
C SER A 239 -10.23 25.22 2.66
N ASN A 240 -10.58 23.93 2.77
CA ASN A 240 -11.56 23.42 3.73
C ASN A 240 -10.88 22.85 4.98
N GLY A 241 -9.68 22.26 4.83
CA GLY A 241 -8.97 21.64 5.95
C GLY A 241 -7.76 20.82 5.57
N TYR A 242 -7.45 19.88 6.45
CA TYR A 242 -6.28 19.02 6.41
C TYR A 242 -6.70 17.58 6.14
N TRP A 243 -6.20 17.00 5.05
CA TRP A 243 -6.39 15.59 4.75
C TRP A 243 -5.49 14.73 5.62
N THR A 244 -6.05 13.73 6.29
CA THR A 244 -5.37 12.95 7.30
C THR A 244 -5.76 11.47 7.24
N PHE A 245 -5.20 10.66 8.14
CA PHE A 245 -5.40 9.22 8.20
C PHE A 245 -6.35 8.84 9.33
N GLY A 246 -7.42 8.13 9.00
CA GLY A 246 -8.37 7.56 9.94
C GLY A 246 -8.03 6.13 10.34
N ALA A 247 -9.01 5.45 10.96
CA ALA A 247 -8.86 4.09 11.45
C ALA A 247 -8.53 3.09 10.33
N GLY A 248 -7.64 2.15 10.61
CA GLY A 248 -7.28 1.06 9.70
C GLY A 248 -6.29 1.41 8.60
N THR A 249 -5.77 2.64 8.56
CA THR A 249 -4.75 3.04 7.59
C THR A 249 -3.33 2.75 8.08
N PHE A 250 -2.39 2.64 7.15
CA PHE A 250 -0.97 2.51 7.48
C PHE A 250 -0.43 3.77 8.17
N GLY A 251 -0.83 4.97 7.75
CA GLY A 251 -0.44 6.21 8.43
C GLY A 251 -0.82 6.20 9.90
N THR A 252 -2.05 5.82 10.24
CA THR A 252 -2.46 5.66 11.65
C THR A 252 -1.70 4.53 12.34
N SER A 253 -1.42 3.42 11.65
CA SER A 253 -0.64 2.31 12.20
C SER A 253 0.79 2.73 12.53
N LEU A 254 1.44 3.50 11.66
CA LEU A 254 2.78 4.04 11.87
C LEU A 254 2.84 4.95 13.11
N ILE A 255 1.87 5.87 13.23
CA ILE A 255 1.77 6.75 14.38
C ILE A 255 1.56 5.97 15.67
N ASN A 256 0.68 4.97 15.67
CA ASN A 256 0.47 4.10 16.83
C ASN A 256 1.74 3.31 17.19
N LEU A 257 2.49 2.81 16.22
CA LEU A 257 3.76 2.13 16.42
C LEU A 257 4.83 3.07 17.03
N SER A 258 4.82 4.34 16.63
CA SER A 258 5.72 5.35 17.19
C SER A 258 5.32 5.86 18.58
N GLY A 259 4.24 5.35 19.17
CA GLY A 259 3.80 5.69 20.54
C GLY A 259 2.97 6.96 20.63
N ALA A 260 2.59 7.58 19.53
CA ALA A 260 1.72 8.74 19.50
C ALA A 260 0.26 8.34 19.16
N ALA A 261 -0.68 9.27 19.32
CA ALA A 261 -2.08 9.10 19.00
C ALA A 261 -2.51 10.13 17.95
N SER A 262 -2.91 9.68 16.76
CA SER A 262 -3.48 10.56 15.75
C SER A 262 -4.83 11.12 16.22
N ILE A 263 -5.06 12.44 16.06
CA ILE A 263 -6.34 13.08 16.41
C ILE A 263 -7.51 12.59 15.56
N SER A 264 -7.23 12.02 14.39
CA SER A 264 -8.19 11.39 13.47
C SER A 264 -8.16 9.85 13.50
N GLY A 265 -7.28 9.24 14.30
CA GLY A 265 -6.99 7.79 14.26
C GLY A 265 -8.18 6.89 14.61
N SER A 266 -9.26 7.42 15.19
CA SER A 266 -10.51 6.70 15.46
C SER A 266 -11.62 7.02 14.46
N ASP A 267 -11.40 7.90 13.48
CA ASP A 267 -12.39 8.20 12.46
C ASP A 267 -12.64 6.95 11.59
N SER A 268 -13.91 6.63 11.38
CA SER A 268 -14.30 5.50 10.53
C SER A 268 -14.07 5.75 9.04
N ASN A 269 -13.98 7.02 8.62
CA ASN A 269 -13.45 7.38 7.31
C ASN A 269 -11.94 7.16 7.33
N PRO A 270 -11.38 6.31 6.49
CA PRO A 270 -9.94 6.05 6.47
C PRO A 270 -9.11 7.27 6.05
N TYR A 271 -9.72 8.24 5.35
CA TYR A 271 -9.04 9.45 4.88
C TYR A 271 -9.94 10.67 5.10
N PRO A 272 -10.12 11.10 6.36
CA PRO A 272 -10.96 12.24 6.67
C PRO A 272 -10.25 13.55 6.34
N GLU A 273 -11.03 14.53 5.93
CA GLU A 273 -10.61 15.92 5.90
C GLU A 273 -11.05 16.58 7.22
N LEU A 274 -10.11 17.13 7.96
CA LEU A 274 -10.38 17.82 9.22
C LEU A 274 -10.42 19.34 8.99
N PRO A 275 -11.55 20.01 9.25
CA PRO A 275 -11.62 21.47 9.27
C PRO A 275 -10.62 22.05 10.28
N ALA A 276 -10.09 23.24 10.01
CA ALA A 276 -9.11 23.89 10.87
C ALA A 276 -9.59 24.06 12.32
N GLU A 277 -10.86 24.40 12.51
CA GLU A 277 -11.44 24.49 13.86
C GLU A 277 -11.40 23.17 14.63
N THR A 278 -11.54 22.04 13.95
CA THR A 278 -11.42 20.70 14.56
C THR A 278 -9.98 20.44 15.01
N VAL A 279 -9.00 20.82 14.18
CA VAL A 279 -7.58 20.69 14.52
C VAL A 279 -7.22 21.59 15.70
N LEU A 280 -7.66 22.85 15.68
CA LEU A 280 -7.43 23.81 16.78
C LEU A 280 -8.07 23.33 18.09
N ALA A 281 -9.31 22.81 18.04
CA ALA A 281 -10.00 22.28 19.21
C ALA A 281 -9.32 21.01 19.77
N ALA A 282 -8.78 20.16 18.91
CA ALA A 282 -8.03 18.96 19.31
C ALA A 282 -6.68 19.30 19.93
N ASN A 283 -6.12 20.46 19.60
CA ASN A 283 -4.85 20.97 20.13
C ASN A 283 -3.74 19.91 20.13
N PRO A 284 -3.32 19.39 18.97
CA PRO A 284 -2.30 18.34 18.91
C PRO A 284 -0.97 18.83 19.46
N ALA A 285 -0.23 17.95 20.14
CA ALA A 285 1.10 18.24 20.66
C ALA A 285 2.14 18.36 19.54
N PHE A 286 1.93 17.64 18.45
CA PHE A 286 2.77 17.65 17.24
C PHE A 286 1.92 17.73 15.98
N VAL A 287 2.54 18.27 14.92
CA VAL A 287 2.05 18.16 13.55
C VAL A 287 3.11 17.42 12.74
N VAL A 288 2.72 16.34 12.07
CA VAL A 288 3.54 15.67 11.06
C VAL A 288 2.90 15.93 9.71
N TYR A 289 3.62 16.53 8.79
CA TYR A 289 3.13 16.85 7.45
C TYR A 289 3.97 16.15 6.38
N GLY A 290 3.32 15.68 5.31
CA GLY A 290 3.97 15.05 4.18
C GLY A 290 4.90 16.00 3.44
N THR A 291 6.06 15.50 3.01
CA THR A 291 7.00 16.22 2.14
C THR A 291 7.31 15.39 0.90
N GLY A 292 7.99 15.98 -0.08
CA GLY A 292 8.17 15.36 -1.39
C GLY A 292 7.01 15.68 -2.34
N PHE A 293 7.12 15.37 -3.63
CA PHE A 293 6.09 15.58 -4.65
C PHE A 293 5.55 17.03 -4.72
N GLY A 294 6.41 18.03 -4.43
CA GLY A 294 6.02 19.43 -4.34
C GLY A 294 5.48 19.86 -2.98
N LEU A 295 5.22 18.93 -2.07
CA LEU A 295 4.78 19.20 -0.70
C LEU A 295 5.95 19.65 0.15
N ASN A 296 5.73 20.68 0.96
CA ASN A 296 6.69 21.21 1.93
C ASN A 296 5.96 22.08 2.95
N GLU A 297 6.65 22.58 3.95
CA GLU A 297 6.03 23.44 4.97
C GLU A 297 5.30 24.66 4.38
N SER A 298 5.85 25.29 3.33
CA SER A 298 5.20 26.45 2.70
C SER A 298 3.88 26.09 2.02
N TYR A 299 3.75 24.86 1.53
CA TYR A 299 2.49 24.35 0.98
C TYR A 299 1.42 24.31 2.06
N TYR A 300 1.73 23.70 3.22
CA TYR A 300 0.79 23.60 4.35
C TYR A 300 0.53 24.96 5.02
N ALA A 301 1.50 25.87 4.98
CA ALA A 301 1.33 27.24 5.46
C ALA A 301 0.27 28.04 4.67
N GLY A 302 -0.10 27.59 3.47
CA GLY A 302 -1.23 28.10 2.70
C GLY A 302 -2.59 27.59 3.17
N GLY A 303 -2.62 26.59 4.03
CA GLY A 303 -3.85 26.02 4.58
C GLY A 303 -4.50 26.90 5.65
N PRO A 304 -5.78 26.62 5.97
CA PRO A 304 -6.55 27.42 6.89
C PRO A 304 -5.98 27.35 8.31
N ASP A 305 -5.72 28.51 8.90
CA ASP A 305 -5.26 28.68 10.29
C ASP A 305 -3.96 27.92 10.67
N TRP A 306 -3.13 27.51 9.70
CA TRP A 306 -1.89 26.74 9.95
C TRP A 306 -1.02 27.36 11.04
N SER A 307 -0.72 28.65 10.91
CA SER A 307 0.11 29.39 11.89
C SER A 307 -0.53 29.55 13.26
N SER A 308 -1.83 29.27 13.39
CA SER A 308 -2.58 29.35 14.65
C SER A 308 -2.64 27.99 15.37
N ILE A 309 -2.15 26.91 14.75
CA ILE A 309 -2.04 25.60 15.39
C ILE A 309 -0.91 25.68 16.43
N PRO A 310 -1.18 25.47 17.74
CA PRO A 310 -0.16 25.68 18.78
C PRO A 310 1.12 24.86 18.58
N ALA A 311 1.01 23.65 18.04
CA ALA A 311 2.18 22.82 17.70
C ALA A 311 3.05 23.45 16.59
N VAL A 312 2.43 24.12 15.59
CA VAL A 312 3.16 24.86 14.56
C VAL A 312 3.82 26.09 15.15
N GLU A 313 3.08 26.89 15.94
CA GLU A 313 3.59 28.10 16.59
C GLU A 313 4.78 27.81 17.52
N SER A 314 4.78 26.67 18.19
CA SER A 314 5.86 26.24 19.11
C SER A 314 7.01 25.47 18.42
N GLY A 315 6.98 25.28 17.08
CA GLY A 315 8.01 24.60 16.34
C GLY A 315 7.96 23.06 16.43
N HIS A 316 6.81 22.49 16.80
CA HIS A 316 6.55 21.06 16.85
C HIS A 316 5.89 20.53 15.56
N ALA A 317 6.06 21.26 14.44
CA ALA A 317 5.69 20.80 13.11
C ALA A 317 6.89 20.15 12.44
N VAL A 318 6.74 18.89 11.99
CA VAL A 318 7.82 18.09 11.42
C VAL A 318 7.41 17.57 10.06
N GLY A 319 8.23 17.83 9.03
CA GLY A 319 8.07 17.24 7.71
C GLY A 319 8.59 15.81 7.68
N LEU A 320 7.81 14.90 7.11
CA LEU A 320 8.18 13.52 6.87
C LEU A 320 7.90 13.19 5.40
N ASP A 321 8.80 12.48 4.73
CA ASP A 321 8.59 12.07 3.35
C ASP A 321 7.25 11.34 3.22
N SER A 322 6.42 11.77 2.27
CA SER A 322 5.07 11.22 2.06
C SER A 322 5.08 9.72 1.83
N ASN A 323 6.12 9.18 1.18
CA ASN A 323 6.26 7.73 0.99
C ASN A 323 6.29 6.97 2.32
N TYR A 324 6.84 7.55 3.40
CA TYR A 324 6.87 6.89 4.72
C TYR A 324 5.50 6.88 5.40
N LEU A 325 4.59 7.75 4.97
CA LEU A 325 3.25 7.85 5.53
C LEU A 325 2.22 7.05 4.72
N THR A 326 2.40 6.96 3.41
CA THR A 326 1.39 6.46 2.47
C THR A 326 1.69 5.06 1.93
N GLU A 327 2.97 4.70 1.81
CA GLU A 327 3.37 3.43 1.20
C GLU A 327 3.57 2.33 2.26
N PRO A 328 2.79 1.22 2.19
CA PRO A 328 2.93 0.10 3.11
C PRO A 328 4.11 -0.81 2.72
N ASP A 329 5.31 -0.37 2.99
CA ASP A 329 6.54 -1.02 2.56
C ASP A 329 7.61 -1.10 3.69
N PRO A 330 8.74 -1.80 3.47
CA PRO A 330 9.85 -1.84 4.41
C PRO A 330 10.41 -0.47 4.82
N THR A 331 10.39 0.54 3.93
CA THR A 331 10.92 1.89 4.24
C THR A 331 10.11 2.59 5.33
N MET A 332 8.79 2.39 5.35
CA MET A 332 7.93 2.86 6.43
C MET A 332 8.43 2.40 7.82
N ILE A 333 8.87 1.13 7.93
CA ILE A 333 9.33 0.54 9.19
C ILE A 333 10.79 0.91 9.47
N LEU A 334 11.66 0.82 8.46
CA LEU A 334 13.10 0.99 8.64
C LEU A 334 13.56 2.45 8.71
N VAL A 335 12.75 3.38 8.18
CA VAL A 335 13.10 4.81 8.11
C VAL A 335 12.02 5.67 8.78
N GLY A 336 10.77 5.57 8.36
CA GLY A 336 9.69 6.40 8.89
C GLY A 336 9.48 6.23 10.39
N LEU A 337 9.41 5.00 10.87
CA LEU A 337 9.22 4.70 12.29
C LEU A 337 10.34 5.23 13.20
N PRO A 338 11.65 5.02 12.93
CA PRO A 338 12.74 5.59 13.71
C PRO A 338 12.71 7.13 13.79
N VAL A 339 12.39 7.80 12.67
CA VAL A 339 12.26 9.27 12.68
C VAL A 339 11.18 9.71 13.63
N LEU A 340 9.99 9.11 13.57
CA LEU A 340 8.88 9.47 14.44
C LEU A 340 9.15 9.13 15.90
N LEU A 341 9.84 8.03 16.20
CA LEU A 341 10.27 7.69 17.56
C LEU A 341 11.17 8.80 18.14
N THR A 342 12.12 9.31 17.36
CA THR A 342 13.01 10.40 17.79
C THR A 342 12.25 11.71 18.02
N VAL A 343 11.19 11.96 17.23
CA VAL A 343 10.36 13.16 17.35
C VAL A 343 9.49 13.11 18.63
N PHE A 344 8.87 11.97 18.89
CA PHE A 344 7.89 11.85 19.97
C PHE A 344 8.50 11.44 21.31
N HIS A 345 9.70 10.87 21.31
CA HIS A 345 10.43 10.37 22.49
C HIS A 345 11.91 10.83 22.41
N PRO A 346 12.20 12.14 22.51
CA PRO A 346 13.53 12.73 22.35
C PRO A 346 14.55 12.35 23.43
#